data_b338fb215cb5f52315b32e1a23975413
#
_entry.id   b338fb215cb5f52315b32e1a23975413
#
_cell.length_a   1.000
_cell.length_b   1.000
_cell.length_c   1.000
_cell.angle_alpha   90.00
_cell.angle_beta   90.00
_cell.angle_gamma   90.00
#
_symmetry.space_group_name_H-M   'P 1'
#
loop_
_entity.id
_entity.type
_entity.pdbx_description
1 polymer ?
#
loop_
_entity_poly.entity_id
_entity_poly.type
_entity_poly.pdbx_seq_one_letter_code
_entity_poly.pdbx_strand_id
1 'polypeptide(L)'
;MKKKVFLFGLLFSLLLLCGCGVNLTSTVKLNKDFSGTRVMSCTFSSRDFHSYFKGSKEDLNKLIKESCPDALTYTSSSSDGNDTYTFYLRFSSLDDYKKKVRDLLNFSPEITYEYGDSPFVSGLIYKENFTSKDLMTWLYTALYEGKYIDKDPSSDLWDLKSTKISFLGK
;
A
#
# COMPACT_ATOMS: atom_id res chain seq x y z
N MET A 1 -26.38 -37.33 -7.28
CA MET A 1 -25.20 -36.88 -8.05
C MET A 1 -25.17 -35.37 -8.31
N LYS A 2 -26.31 -34.68 -8.56
CA LYS A 2 -26.33 -33.23 -8.87
C LYS A 2 -25.80 -32.30 -7.79
N LYS A 3 -25.98 -32.62 -6.47
CA LYS A 3 -25.49 -31.78 -5.34
C LYS A 3 -23.97 -31.79 -5.20
N LYS A 4 -23.29 -32.90 -5.53
CA LYS A 4 -21.80 -33.00 -5.45
C LYS A 4 -21.12 -32.22 -6.57
N VAL A 5 -21.73 -32.15 -7.77
CA VAL A 5 -21.21 -31.37 -8.89
C VAL A 5 -21.33 -29.87 -8.62
N PHE A 6 -22.43 -29.43 -7.99
CA PHE A 6 -22.65 -28.03 -7.64
C PHE A 6 -21.66 -27.58 -6.55
N LEU A 7 -21.37 -28.41 -5.55
CA LEU A 7 -20.40 -28.11 -4.50
C LEU A 7 -18.97 -28.01 -5.05
N PHE A 8 -18.63 -28.88 -6.03
CA PHE A 8 -17.31 -28.85 -6.68
C PHE A 8 -17.16 -27.61 -7.58
N GLY A 9 -18.21 -27.19 -8.28
CA GLY A 9 -18.24 -25.95 -9.07
C GLY A 9 -18.10 -24.70 -8.18
N LEU A 10 -18.74 -24.68 -7.01
CA LEU A 10 -18.63 -23.59 -6.05
C LEU A 10 -17.21 -23.50 -5.44
N LEU A 11 -16.64 -24.67 -5.10
CA LEU A 11 -15.25 -24.73 -4.57
C LEU A 11 -14.22 -24.31 -5.63
N PHE A 12 -14.44 -24.69 -6.90
CA PHE A 12 -13.58 -24.29 -8.00
C PHE A 12 -13.68 -22.80 -8.33
N SER A 13 -14.88 -22.20 -8.22
CA SER A 13 -15.07 -20.77 -8.39
C SER A 13 -14.42 -19.96 -7.26
N LEU A 14 -14.37 -20.46 -6.03
CA LEU A 14 -13.64 -19.85 -4.92
C LEU A 14 -12.11 -19.86 -5.13
N LEU A 15 -11.58 -20.87 -5.81
CA LEU A 15 -10.15 -20.94 -6.15
C LEU A 15 -9.74 -19.94 -7.24
N LEU A 16 -10.69 -19.49 -8.08
CA LEU A 16 -10.47 -18.47 -9.10
C LEU A 16 -10.51 -17.04 -8.53
N LEU A 17 -10.92 -16.87 -7.26
CA LEU A 17 -10.91 -15.58 -6.55
C LEU A 17 -9.57 -15.30 -5.84
N CYS A 18 -8.57 -16.18 -5.96
CA CYS A 18 -7.20 -15.84 -5.60
C CYS A 18 -6.70 -14.80 -6.60
N GLY A 19 -7.00 -13.54 -6.33
CA GLY A 19 -6.58 -12.41 -7.16
C GLY A 19 -5.07 -12.45 -7.37
N CYS A 20 -4.67 -12.84 -8.58
CA CYS A 20 -3.32 -12.66 -9.08
C CYS A 20 -3.11 -11.16 -9.21
N GLY A 21 -2.53 -10.51 -8.20
CA GLY A 21 -2.30 -9.09 -8.19
C GLY A 21 -1.14 -8.69 -7.28
N VAL A 22 -0.66 -7.49 -7.47
CA VAL A 22 0.22 -6.85 -6.51
C VAL A 22 -0.61 -6.44 -5.31
N ASN A 23 -0.30 -6.99 -4.15
CA ASN A 23 -1.02 -6.67 -2.91
C ASN A 23 -0.40 -5.44 -2.26
N LEU A 24 -1.19 -4.39 -2.08
CA LEU A 24 -0.81 -3.21 -1.32
C LEU A 24 -1.46 -3.28 0.07
N THR A 25 -0.63 -3.29 1.10
CA THR A 25 -1.08 -3.13 2.49
C THR A 25 -0.53 -1.85 3.08
N SER A 26 -1.24 -1.27 4.03
CA SER A 26 -0.79 -0.08 4.72
C SER A 26 -1.12 -0.11 6.20
N THR A 27 -0.22 0.44 7.00
CA THR A 27 -0.42 0.61 8.44
C THR A 27 0.09 1.98 8.85
N VAL A 28 -0.71 2.75 9.57
CA VAL A 28 -0.30 3.99 10.23
C VAL A 28 -0.15 3.71 11.71
N LYS A 29 1.04 3.99 12.25
CA LYS A 29 1.34 3.91 13.68
C LYS A 29 1.51 5.32 14.20
N LEU A 30 0.70 5.73 15.16
CA LEU A 30 0.72 7.06 15.77
C LEU A 30 1.08 6.98 17.25
N ASN A 31 1.95 7.83 17.69
CA ASN A 31 2.24 8.09 19.09
C ASN A 31 1.28 9.15 19.66
N LYS A 32 1.29 9.37 20.96
CA LYS A 32 0.43 10.37 21.64
C LYS A 32 0.68 11.81 21.20
N ASP A 33 1.91 12.11 20.79
CA ASP A 33 2.35 13.42 20.26
C ASP A 33 2.15 13.56 18.75
N PHE A 34 1.43 12.61 18.15
CA PHE A 34 1.22 12.54 16.71
C PHE A 34 2.48 12.39 15.86
N SER A 35 3.63 12.07 16.46
CA SER A 35 4.73 11.48 15.71
C SER A 35 4.38 10.05 15.28
N GLY A 36 5.04 9.55 14.24
CA GLY A 36 4.70 8.20 13.83
C GLY A 36 5.35 7.72 12.55
N THR A 37 4.80 6.64 12.05
CA THR A 37 5.25 6.03 10.79
C THR A 37 4.07 5.44 10.04
N ARG A 38 3.96 5.77 8.76
CA ARG A 38 3.12 5.03 7.82
C ARG A 38 3.98 4.01 7.10
N VAL A 39 3.55 2.77 7.11
CA VAL A 39 4.21 1.64 6.42
C VAL A 39 3.31 1.21 5.29
N MET A 40 3.85 1.15 4.09
CA MET A 40 3.15 0.71 2.88
C MET A 40 3.95 -0.43 2.27
N SER A 41 3.35 -1.60 2.08
CA SER A 41 4.03 -2.77 1.56
C SER A 41 3.35 -3.28 0.29
N CYS A 42 4.13 -3.38 -0.78
CA CYS A 42 3.74 -3.99 -2.03
C CYS A 42 4.31 -5.42 -2.07
N THR A 43 3.43 -6.41 -2.16
CA THR A 43 3.83 -7.82 -2.20
C THR A 43 3.28 -8.48 -3.45
N PHE A 44 4.08 -9.26 -4.12
CA PHE A 44 3.71 -10.05 -5.29
C PHE A 44 4.44 -11.39 -5.29
N SER A 45 3.88 -12.36 -6.00
CA SER A 45 4.53 -13.67 -6.18
C SER A 45 5.80 -13.53 -7.03
N SER A 46 6.91 -14.05 -6.54
CA SER A 46 8.17 -14.09 -7.30
C SER A 46 8.05 -14.87 -8.60
N ARG A 47 7.15 -15.88 -8.62
CA ARG A 47 6.87 -16.68 -9.81
C ARG A 47 6.18 -15.88 -10.90
N ASP A 48 5.29 -14.97 -10.47
CA ASP A 48 4.45 -14.19 -11.37
C ASP A 48 5.06 -12.83 -11.70
N PHE A 49 6.32 -12.58 -11.32
CA PHE A 49 7.02 -11.31 -11.54
C PHE A 49 6.86 -10.82 -12.99
N HIS A 50 7.16 -11.67 -13.97
CA HIS A 50 7.07 -11.32 -15.40
C HIS A 50 5.63 -11.19 -15.93
N SER A 51 4.61 -11.55 -15.13
CA SER A 51 3.21 -11.27 -15.45
C SER A 51 2.82 -9.81 -15.14
N TYR A 52 3.60 -9.14 -14.29
CA TYR A 52 3.36 -7.77 -13.87
C TYR A 52 4.39 -6.79 -14.39
N PHE A 53 5.65 -7.22 -14.46
CA PHE A 53 6.78 -6.34 -14.76
C PHE A 53 7.58 -6.86 -15.96
N LYS A 54 7.99 -5.94 -16.81
CA LYS A 54 9.02 -6.18 -17.83
C LYS A 54 10.40 -5.95 -17.22
N GLY A 55 11.41 -6.63 -17.74
CA GLY A 55 12.77 -6.53 -17.24
C GLY A 55 13.08 -7.49 -16.10
N SER A 56 14.11 -7.21 -15.34
CA SER A 56 14.59 -8.03 -14.24
C SER A 56 14.22 -7.43 -12.87
N LYS A 57 14.40 -8.21 -11.79
CA LYS A 57 14.27 -7.69 -10.42
C LYS A 57 15.33 -6.62 -10.09
N GLU A 58 16.52 -6.77 -10.66
CA GLU A 58 17.61 -5.82 -10.55
C GLU A 58 17.23 -4.47 -11.16
N ASP A 59 16.59 -4.49 -12.34
CA ASP A 59 16.06 -3.28 -13.00
C ASP A 59 15.00 -2.60 -12.14
N LEU A 60 14.06 -3.40 -11.57
CA LEU A 60 13.04 -2.87 -10.65
C LEU A 60 13.68 -2.26 -9.40
N ASN A 61 14.66 -2.94 -8.80
CA ASN A 61 15.37 -2.42 -7.62
C ASN A 61 16.09 -1.09 -7.93
N LYS A 62 16.72 -1.00 -9.11
CA LYS A 62 17.38 0.23 -9.57
C LYS A 62 16.37 1.34 -9.76
N LEU A 63 15.28 1.08 -10.45
CA LEU A 63 14.20 2.05 -10.67
C LEU A 63 13.66 2.59 -9.35
N ILE A 64 13.34 1.71 -8.40
CA ILE A 64 12.83 2.11 -7.08
C ILE A 64 13.86 2.99 -6.37
N LYS A 65 15.15 2.62 -6.41
CA LYS A 65 16.22 3.39 -5.77
C LYS A 65 16.35 4.79 -6.38
N GLU A 66 16.22 4.92 -7.69
CA GLU A 66 16.38 6.18 -8.41
C GLU A 66 15.14 7.08 -8.32
N SER A 67 13.94 6.49 -8.18
CA SER A 67 12.67 7.21 -8.22
C SER A 67 12.03 7.41 -6.85
N CYS A 68 12.54 6.76 -5.79
CA CYS A 68 11.95 6.84 -4.45
C CYS A 68 12.03 8.28 -3.92
N PRO A 69 10.90 8.92 -3.59
CA PRO A 69 10.89 10.26 -3.03
C PRO A 69 11.68 10.34 -1.72
N ASP A 70 12.36 11.48 -1.47
CA ASP A 70 13.17 11.72 -0.26
C ASP A 70 12.38 11.59 1.05
N ALA A 71 11.05 11.82 0.98
CA ALA A 71 10.16 11.64 2.12
C ALA A 71 10.02 10.18 2.58
N LEU A 72 10.41 9.22 1.71
CA LEU A 72 10.28 7.80 1.95
C LEU A 72 11.65 7.14 2.16
N THR A 73 11.65 6.10 2.99
CA THR A 73 12.71 5.09 2.99
C THR A 73 12.10 3.75 2.65
N TYR A 74 12.88 2.81 2.10
CA TYR A 74 12.34 1.51 1.75
C TYR A 74 13.29 0.37 2.08
N THR A 75 12.72 -0.83 2.16
CA THR A 75 13.41 -2.11 2.23
C THR A 75 12.77 -3.07 1.25
N SER A 76 13.53 -4.05 0.76
CA SER A 76 13.04 -5.17 -0.03
C SER A 76 13.39 -6.49 0.63
N SER A 77 12.51 -7.47 0.49
CA SER A 77 12.72 -8.83 0.99
C SER A 77 12.06 -9.84 0.05
N SER A 78 12.65 -11.04 0.01
CA SER A 78 12.07 -12.19 -0.68
C SER A 78 11.94 -13.33 0.31
N SER A 79 10.72 -13.84 0.50
CA SER A 79 10.41 -14.93 1.42
C SER A 79 9.19 -15.69 0.95
N ASP A 80 9.19 -17.01 1.14
CA ASP A 80 8.06 -17.89 0.84
C ASP A 80 7.51 -17.76 -0.58
N GLY A 81 8.40 -17.50 -1.56
CA GLY A 81 8.01 -17.31 -2.95
C GLY A 81 7.34 -15.98 -3.25
N ASN A 82 7.43 -15.00 -2.34
CA ASN A 82 6.94 -13.65 -2.52
C ASN A 82 8.08 -12.64 -2.45
N ASP A 83 7.96 -11.58 -3.25
CA ASP A 83 8.80 -10.39 -3.17
C ASP A 83 7.98 -9.27 -2.54
N THR A 84 8.57 -8.58 -1.55
CA THR A 84 7.93 -7.49 -0.83
C THR A 84 8.82 -6.27 -0.82
N TYR A 85 8.28 -5.14 -1.25
CA TYR A 85 8.87 -3.81 -1.09
C TYR A 85 8.08 -3.06 -0.03
N THR A 86 8.76 -2.61 1.02
CA THR A 86 8.15 -1.90 2.14
C THR A 86 8.69 -0.48 2.22
N PHE A 87 7.80 0.49 2.13
CA PHE A 87 8.08 1.92 2.17
C PHE A 87 7.64 2.52 3.51
N TYR A 88 8.46 3.38 4.06
CA TYR A 88 8.24 4.00 5.36
C TYR A 88 8.20 5.51 5.21
N LEU A 89 7.07 6.11 5.55
CA LEU A 89 6.89 7.54 5.73
C LEU A 89 6.93 7.83 7.24
N ARG A 90 8.09 8.28 7.73
CA ARG A 90 8.27 8.67 9.14
C ARG A 90 7.98 10.14 9.30
N PHE A 91 7.35 10.51 10.40
CA PHE A 91 7.01 11.89 10.70
C PHE A 91 7.12 12.17 12.22
N SER A 92 7.53 13.41 12.53
CA SER A 92 7.78 13.88 13.90
C SER A 92 6.57 14.59 14.52
N SER A 93 5.57 14.95 13.70
CA SER A 93 4.34 15.61 14.11
C SER A 93 3.28 15.46 13.04
N LEU A 94 2.05 15.87 13.33
CA LEU A 94 0.97 15.91 12.34
C LEU A 94 1.26 16.91 11.20
N ASP A 95 1.89 18.05 11.51
CA ASP A 95 2.24 19.05 10.50
C ASP A 95 3.36 18.55 9.59
N ASP A 96 4.36 17.84 10.12
CA ASP A 96 5.39 17.18 9.33
C ASP A 96 4.78 16.10 8.43
N TYR A 97 3.80 15.35 8.95
CA TYR A 97 3.06 14.37 8.15
C TYR A 97 2.29 15.03 7.00
N LYS A 98 1.51 16.07 7.29
CA LYS A 98 0.78 16.83 6.27
C LYS A 98 1.72 17.40 5.20
N LYS A 99 2.87 17.94 5.61
CA LYS A 99 3.88 18.44 4.68
C LYS A 99 4.39 17.35 3.75
N LYS A 100 4.84 16.21 4.30
CA LYS A 100 5.37 15.08 3.53
C LYS A 100 4.33 14.48 2.58
N VAL A 101 3.08 14.36 3.03
CA VAL A 101 1.98 13.91 2.16
C VAL A 101 1.71 14.91 1.04
N ARG A 102 1.72 16.21 1.33
CA ARG A 102 1.59 17.26 0.30
C ARG A 102 2.69 17.15 -0.75
N ASP A 103 3.94 16.97 -0.31
CA ASP A 103 5.09 16.86 -1.19
C ASP A 103 5.00 15.60 -2.09
N LEU A 104 4.42 14.50 -1.58
CA LEU A 104 4.21 13.26 -2.33
C LEU A 104 3.04 13.34 -3.33
N LEU A 105 1.97 14.02 -2.98
CA LEU A 105 0.71 14.02 -3.73
C LEU A 105 0.49 15.29 -4.55
N ASN A 106 1.31 16.32 -4.32
CA ASN A 106 1.17 17.65 -4.92
C ASN A 106 -0.22 18.29 -4.68
N PHE A 107 -0.89 17.95 -3.57
CA PHE A 107 -2.09 18.64 -3.10
C PHE A 107 -2.08 18.75 -1.56
N SER A 108 -2.91 19.64 -1.01
CA SER A 108 -3.02 19.84 0.43
C SER A 108 -3.88 18.75 1.07
N PRO A 109 -3.31 17.83 1.88
CA PRO A 109 -4.09 16.80 2.53
C PRO A 109 -4.96 17.37 3.66
N GLU A 110 -6.18 16.86 3.76
CA GLU A 110 -7.03 17.08 4.92
C GLU A 110 -6.89 15.88 5.86
N ILE A 111 -6.37 16.15 7.04
CA ILE A 111 -6.21 15.16 8.10
C ILE A 111 -6.88 15.72 9.34
N THR A 112 -7.90 15.03 9.82
CA THR A 112 -8.64 15.38 11.03
C THR A 112 -8.53 14.28 12.05
N TYR A 113 -8.55 14.65 13.31
CA TYR A 113 -8.66 13.72 14.42
C TYR A 113 -9.56 14.30 15.50
N GLU A 114 -10.30 13.44 16.16
CA GLU A 114 -11.17 13.79 17.29
C GLU A 114 -11.17 12.65 18.30
N TYR A 115 -11.32 12.97 19.57
CA TYR A 115 -11.55 11.95 20.58
C TYR A 115 -13.04 11.69 20.69
N GLY A 116 -13.44 10.46 20.34
CA GLY A 116 -14.82 10.02 20.56
C GLY A 116 -15.06 9.79 22.06
N ASP A 117 -15.97 10.55 22.63
CA ASP A 117 -16.41 10.43 24.03
C ASP A 117 -17.89 10.06 24.07
N SER A 118 -18.25 8.96 23.43
CA SER A 118 -19.62 8.46 23.45
C SER A 118 -19.67 7.04 24.04
N PRO A 119 -20.81 6.58 24.57
CA PRO A 119 -20.94 5.22 25.10
C PRO A 119 -20.62 4.10 24.08
N PHE A 120 -20.61 4.44 22.79
CA PHE A 120 -20.39 3.50 21.69
C PHE A 120 -19.03 3.66 21.02
N VAL A 121 -18.35 4.80 21.21
CA VAL A 121 -17.04 5.09 20.59
C VAL A 121 -16.17 5.79 21.62
N SER A 122 -15.26 5.06 22.23
CA SER A 122 -14.20 5.64 23.05
C SER A 122 -12.87 5.47 22.31
N GLY A 123 -12.20 6.58 22.01
CA GLY A 123 -10.89 6.56 21.37
C GLY A 123 -10.68 7.66 20.36
N LEU A 124 -9.54 7.61 19.70
CA LEU A 124 -9.17 8.57 18.69
C LEU A 124 -9.79 8.18 17.34
N ILE A 125 -10.60 9.09 16.80
CA ILE A 125 -11.11 9.00 15.44
C ILE A 125 -10.14 9.78 14.55
N TYR A 126 -9.57 9.08 13.57
CA TYR A 126 -8.63 9.65 12.61
C TYR A 126 -9.21 9.51 11.20
N LYS A 127 -9.20 10.60 10.43
CA LYS A 127 -9.67 10.62 9.04
C LYS A 127 -8.66 11.32 8.15
N GLU A 128 -8.51 10.83 6.94
CA GLU A 128 -7.70 11.43 5.89
C GLU A 128 -8.45 11.38 4.55
N ASN A 129 -8.23 12.37 3.67
CA ASN A 129 -8.87 12.46 2.35
C ASN A 129 -8.05 11.85 1.21
N PHE A 130 -7.09 11.02 1.55
CA PHE A 130 -6.23 10.30 0.59
C PHE A 130 -6.03 8.87 1.06
N THR A 131 -5.54 8.04 0.15
CA THR A 131 -5.29 6.61 0.38
C THR A 131 -3.80 6.29 0.31
N SER A 132 -3.42 5.09 0.73
CA SER A 132 -2.06 4.59 0.51
C SER A 132 -1.76 4.33 -0.96
N LYS A 133 -2.78 4.07 -1.77
CA LYS A 133 -2.66 3.97 -3.22
C LYS A 133 -2.21 5.31 -3.81
N ASP A 134 -2.80 6.41 -3.37
CA ASP A 134 -2.40 7.75 -3.80
C ASP A 134 -0.95 8.03 -3.45
N LEU A 135 -0.52 7.70 -2.23
CA LEU A 135 0.87 7.87 -1.78
C LEU A 135 1.89 7.02 -2.56
N MET A 136 1.43 5.98 -3.26
CA MET A 136 2.28 5.11 -4.08
C MET A 136 2.19 5.41 -5.58
N THR A 137 1.48 6.46 -5.98
CA THR A 137 1.33 6.86 -7.39
C THR A 137 2.68 7.13 -8.05
N TRP A 138 3.66 7.68 -7.33
CA TRP A 138 5.01 7.92 -7.84
C TRP A 138 5.67 6.62 -8.35
N LEU A 139 5.52 5.51 -7.62
CA LEU A 139 6.09 4.22 -8.03
C LEU A 139 5.41 3.73 -9.31
N TYR A 140 4.10 3.89 -9.37
CA TYR A 140 3.34 3.50 -10.54
C TYR A 140 3.75 4.32 -11.77
N THR A 141 3.89 5.63 -11.61
CA THR A 141 4.35 6.53 -12.67
C THR A 141 5.76 6.15 -13.14
N ALA A 142 6.69 5.91 -12.21
CA ALA A 142 8.04 5.49 -12.55
C ALA A 142 8.07 4.16 -13.31
N LEU A 143 7.24 3.19 -12.92
CA LEU A 143 7.12 1.91 -13.62
C LEU A 143 6.57 2.08 -15.05
N TYR A 144 5.59 2.94 -15.22
CA TYR A 144 4.99 3.20 -16.52
C TYR A 144 5.93 3.97 -17.46
N GLU A 145 6.51 5.07 -17.00
CA GLU A 145 7.48 5.88 -17.76
C GLU A 145 8.75 5.09 -18.11
N GLY A 146 9.21 4.25 -17.20
CA GLY A 146 10.31 3.30 -17.41
C GLY A 146 9.96 2.13 -18.34
N LYS A 147 8.71 2.00 -18.79
CA LYS A 147 8.19 0.91 -19.63
C LYS A 147 8.28 -0.48 -18.98
N TYR A 148 8.27 -0.53 -17.66
CA TYR A 148 8.23 -1.79 -16.90
C TYR A 148 6.82 -2.37 -16.83
N ILE A 149 5.78 -1.56 -17.05
CA ILE A 149 4.39 -1.96 -17.15
C ILE A 149 3.74 -1.32 -18.39
N ASP A 150 2.72 -1.98 -18.94
CA ASP A 150 1.99 -1.50 -20.13
C ASP A 150 0.74 -0.69 -19.79
N LYS A 151 0.29 -0.76 -18.56
CA LYS A 151 -0.96 -0.13 -18.14
C LYS A 151 -0.72 1.28 -17.64
N ASP A 152 -1.55 2.20 -18.11
CA ASP A 152 -1.59 3.58 -17.63
C ASP A 152 -1.82 3.64 -16.10
N PRO A 153 -1.20 4.56 -15.36
CA PRO A 153 -1.42 4.79 -13.93
C PRO A 153 -2.87 4.98 -13.51
N SER A 154 -3.74 5.40 -14.41
CA SER A 154 -5.18 5.50 -14.15
C SER A 154 -5.90 4.14 -14.06
N SER A 155 -5.26 3.05 -14.48
CA SER A 155 -5.84 1.70 -14.41
C SER A 155 -5.61 1.07 -13.02
N ASP A 156 -6.58 0.26 -12.56
CA ASP A 156 -6.50 -0.44 -11.26
C ASP A 156 -5.50 -1.60 -11.31
N LEU A 157 -4.20 -1.30 -11.15
CA LEU A 157 -3.16 -2.32 -10.99
C LEU A 157 -3.07 -2.84 -9.55
N TRP A 158 -3.37 -1.96 -8.58
CA TRP A 158 -3.20 -2.26 -7.17
C TRP A 158 -4.51 -2.71 -6.54
N ASP A 159 -4.53 -3.93 -6.03
CA ASP A 159 -5.59 -4.35 -5.14
C ASP A 159 -5.26 -3.88 -3.71
N LEU A 160 -5.87 -2.77 -3.28
CA LEU A 160 -5.73 -2.27 -1.92
C LEU A 160 -6.51 -3.18 -0.97
N LYS A 161 -5.85 -4.20 -0.43
CA LYS A 161 -6.50 -5.19 0.46
C LYS A 161 -6.83 -4.67 1.84
N SER A 162 -6.03 -3.75 2.38
CA SER A 162 -6.35 -3.16 3.69
C SER A 162 -5.50 -1.93 4.02
N THR A 163 -6.09 -0.97 4.72
CA THR A 163 -5.36 0.03 5.51
C THR A 163 -5.66 -0.23 6.98
N LYS A 164 -4.64 -0.46 7.80
CA LYS A 164 -4.76 -0.64 9.25
C LYS A 164 -4.16 0.57 9.96
N ILE A 165 -4.94 1.19 10.84
CA ILE A 165 -4.48 2.26 11.71
C ILE A 165 -4.26 1.67 13.10
N SER A 166 -3.09 1.89 13.67
CA SER A 166 -2.72 1.43 15.00
C SER A 166 -2.19 2.60 15.82
N PHE A 167 -2.76 2.82 17.01
CA PHE A 167 -2.27 3.80 17.96
C PHE A 167 -1.38 3.10 18.99
N LEU A 168 -0.15 3.59 19.14
CA LEU A 168 0.80 3.14 20.14
C LEU A 168 0.66 4.05 21.36
N GLY A 169 -0.21 3.67 22.31
CA GLY A 169 -0.33 4.39 23.56
C GLY A 169 -1.48 3.84 24.41
N LYS A 170 -1.08 3.28 25.57
CA LYS A 170 -1.95 3.17 26.74
C LYS A 170 -1.98 4.50 27.48
#